data_e821136402603c45627f85870f906b1e
#
_entry.id   e821136402603c45627f85870f906b1e
#
_cell.length_a   1.000
_cell.length_b   1.000
_cell.length_c   1.000
_cell.angle_alpha   90.00
_cell.angle_beta   90.00
_cell.angle_gamma   90.00
#
_symmetry.space_group_name_H-M   'P 1'
#
loop_
_entity.id
_entity.type
_entity.pdbx_description
1 polymer ?
#
loop_
_entity_poly.entity_id
_entity_poly.type
_entity_poly.pdbx_seq_one_letter_code
_entity_poly.pdbx_strand_id
1 'polypeptide(L)'
;MVQFESYQKKQMNNNKNTIAILGGTGALGSALAKKWAQNGYTVIIGSRKREKAEATAIELNKEKGSELIIGLDLIEASKICNLAVLAVPYSSHQKTLDVVKNHLIGKIIIDTTVPLQGNVTKVTLPNQGSAALEAQIFLGDEVKVVSALQNIGSHLIGSNKKIDAEVLVTGNDREAVKLVIELINDLGLTSWDAGCIENSAAAEALTSILIFINKRHKLKSSGIKITSH
;
A
#
# COMPACT_ATOMS: atom_id res chain seq x y z
N MET A 1 -20.93 -15.87 7.43
CA MET A 1 -20.97 -15.94 8.91
C MET A 1 -19.90 -16.90 9.46
N VAL A 2 -19.85 -18.16 9.05
CA VAL A 2 -18.88 -19.16 9.55
C VAL A 2 -17.40 -18.79 9.33
N GLN A 3 -17.05 -18.19 8.19
CA GLN A 3 -15.67 -17.71 7.93
C GLN A 3 -15.26 -16.54 8.83
N PHE A 4 -16.18 -15.67 9.18
CA PHE A 4 -15.91 -14.50 10.03
C PHE A 4 -15.68 -14.91 11.50
N GLU A 5 -16.44 -15.87 12.02
CA GLU A 5 -16.26 -16.40 13.39
C GLU A 5 -14.95 -17.21 13.54
N SER A 6 -14.59 -17.99 12.52
CA SER A 6 -13.30 -18.68 12.50
C SER A 6 -12.12 -17.70 12.43
N TYR A 7 -12.32 -16.55 11.77
CA TYR A 7 -11.37 -15.46 11.68
C TYR A 7 -11.13 -14.79 13.04
N GLN A 8 -12.19 -14.44 13.76
CA GLN A 8 -12.07 -13.83 15.10
C GLN A 8 -11.32 -14.74 16.08
N LYS A 9 -11.52 -16.05 16.01
CA LYS A 9 -10.77 -17.04 16.82
C LYS A 9 -9.28 -17.12 16.44
N LYS A 10 -8.92 -16.96 15.15
CA LYS A 10 -7.51 -16.92 14.69
C LYS A 10 -6.80 -15.63 15.08
N GLN A 11 -7.49 -14.49 15.16
CA GLN A 11 -6.89 -13.21 15.59
C GLN A 11 -6.38 -13.26 17.04
N MET A 12 -7.03 -13.99 17.93
CA MET A 12 -6.60 -14.10 19.33
C MET A 12 -5.25 -14.80 19.53
N ASN A 13 -4.73 -15.47 18.50
CA ASN A 13 -3.47 -16.22 18.56
C ASN A 13 -2.33 -15.64 17.68
N ASN A 14 -2.57 -14.58 16.93
CA ASN A 14 -1.55 -14.03 16.02
C ASN A 14 -1.14 -12.62 16.46
N ASN A 15 0.10 -12.48 16.94
CA ASN A 15 0.69 -11.21 17.39
C ASN A 15 0.92 -10.19 16.25
N LYS A 16 0.63 -10.56 14.99
CA LYS A 16 0.81 -9.66 13.84
C LYS A 16 -0.46 -8.92 13.45
N ASN A 17 -0.31 -7.67 13.05
CA ASN A 17 -1.40 -6.79 12.64
C ASN A 17 -2.20 -7.36 11.45
N THR A 18 -3.50 -7.04 11.43
CA THR A 18 -4.36 -7.28 10.28
C THR A 18 -4.26 -6.10 9.31
N ILE A 19 -3.86 -6.38 8.08
CA ILE A 19 -3.64 -5.37 7.04
C ILE A 19 -4.78 -5.44 6.02
N ALA A 20 -5.54 -4.35 5.83
CA ALA A 20 -6.48 -4.24 4.71
C ALA A 20 -5.84 -3.53 3.52
N ILE A 21 -5.92 -4.13 2.35
CA ILE A 21 -5.44 -3.53 1.10
C ILE A 21 -6.64 -3.06 0.30
N LEU A 22 -6.94 -1.77 0.37
CA LEU A 22 -8.02 -1.12 -0.36
C LEU A 22 -7.60 -0.95 -1.82
N GLY A 23 -8.23 -1.71 -2.73
CA GLY A 23 -7.78 -1.92 -4.10
C GLY A 23 -6.88 -3.15 -4.27
N GLY A 24 -6.95 -4.09 -3.33
CA GLY A 24 -6.10 -5.29 -3.26
C GLY A 24 -6.22 -6.26 -4.44
N THR A 25 -7.22 -6.07 -5.32
CA THR A 25 -7.37 -6.85 -6.56
C THR A 25 -6.52 -6.34 -7.73
N GLY A 26 -5.78 -5.24 -7.54
CA GLY A 26 -4.84 -4.69 -8.52
C GLY A 26 -3.46 -5.34 -8.43
N ALA A 27 -2.57 -5.07 -9.41
CA ALA A 27 -1.24 -5.67 -9.48
C ALA A 27 -0.39 -5.40 -8.22
N LEU A 28 -0.35 -4.14 -7.73
CA LEU A 28 0.36 -3.80 -6.51
C LEU A 28 -0.29 -4.45 -5.29
N GLY A 29 -1.61 -4.31 -5.15
CA GLY A 29 -2.33 -4.82 -3.99
C GLY A 29 -2.22 -6.34 -3.85
N SER A 30 -2.35 -7.10 -4.94
CA SER A 30 -2.18 -8.57 -4.93
C SER A 30 -0.74 -8.98 -4.60
N ALA A 31 0.26 -8.25 -5.11
CA ALA A 31 1.67 -8.52 -4.79
C ALA A 31 1.97 -8.30 -3.29
N LEU A 32 1.48 -7.20 -2.72
CA LEU A 32 1.59 -6.89 -1.29
C LEU A 32 0.87 -7.94 -0.44
N ALA A 33 -0.38 -8.29 -0.81
CA ALA A 33 -1.16 -9.30 -0.10
C ALA A 33 -0.41 -10.63 -0.01
N LYS A 34 0.14 -11.08 -1.13
CA LYS A 34 0.91 -12.31 -1.21
C LYS A 34 2.14 -12.29 -0.31
N LYS A 35 2.92 -11.21 -0.33
CA LYS A 35 4.16 -11.07 0.44
C LYS A 35 3.90 -10.96 1.94
N TRP A 36 2.96 -10.14 2.38
CA TRP A 36 2.65 -10.02 3.81
C TRP A 36 2.03 -11.31 4.36
N ALA A 37 1.15 -11.99 3.61
CA ALA A 37 0.64 -13.30 4.03
C ALA A 37 1.75 -14.35 4.17
N GLN A 38 2.79 -14.34 3.31
CA GLN A 38 3.97 -15.19 3.44
C GLN A 38 4.76 -14.91 4.73
N ASN A 39 4.74 -13.65 5.21
CA ASN A 39 5.37 -13.25 6.47
C ASN A 39 4.43 -13.42 7.68
N GLY A 40 3.29 -14.10 7.52
CA GLY A 40 2.37 -14.45 8.60
C GLY A 40 1.37 -13.36 8.99
N TYR A 41 1.24 -12.29 8.20
CA TYR A 41 0.19 -11.29 8.40
C TYR A 41 -1.16 -11.83 7.93
N THR A 42 -2.22 -11.46 8.63
CA THR A 42 -3.57 -11.59 8.09
C THR A 42 -3.84 -10.44 7.14
N VAL A 43 -4.19 -10.74 5.91
CA VAL A 43 -4.40 -9.73 4.86
C VAL A 43 -5.83 -9.76 4.37
N ILE A 44 -6.44 -8.59 4.28
CA ILE A 44 -7.78 -8.40 3.76
C ILE A 44 -7.68 -7.67 2.42
N ILE A 45 -8.13 -8.31 1.36
CA ILE A 45 -8.32 -7.67 0.07
C ILE A 45 -9.65 -6.93 0.08
N GLY A 46 -9.57 -5.58 0.09
CA GLY A 46 -10.73 -4.70 -0.01
C GLY A 46 -11.00 -4.31 -1.46
N SER A 47 -12.24 -4.47 -1.93
CA SER A 47 -12.66 -4.07 -3.28
C SER A 47 -14.05 -3.46 -3.26
N ARG A 48 -14.37 -2.62 -4.26
CA ARG A 48 -15.74 -2.13 -4.51
C ARG A 48 -16.73 -3.26 -4.82
N LYS A 49 -16.24 -4.38 -5.34
CA LYS A 49 -17.02 -5.60 -5.61
C LYS A 49 -16.46 -6.70 -4.73
N ARG A 50 -17.26 -7.13 -3.76
CA ARG A 50 -16.91 -8.19 -2.80
C ARG A 50 -16.51 -9.49 -3.50
N GLU A 51 -17.28 -9.89 -4.50
CA GLU A 51 -17.06 -11.14 -5.23
C GLU A 51 -15.65 -11.15 -5.90
N LYS A 52 -15.21 -9.97 -6.40
CA LYS A 52 -13.86 -9.84 -6.98
C LYS A 52 -12.78 -9.98 -5.91
N ALA A 53 -12.99 -9.42 -4.72
CA ALA A 53 -12.06 -9.54 -3.61
C ALA A 53 -11.93 -11.00 -3.14
N GLU A 54 -13.07 -11.68 -2.98
CA GLU A 54 -13.14 -13.10 -2.58
C GLU A 54 -12.46 -14.01 -3.60
N ALA A 55 -12.75 -13.83 -4.89
CA ALA A 55 -12.10 -14.59 -5.96
C ALA A 55 -10.57 -14.41 -5.96
N THR A 56 -10.08 -13.15 -5.80
CA THR A 56 -8.65 -12.87 -5.72
C THR A 56 -8.03 -13.50 -4.48
N ALA A 57 -8.70 -13.45 -3.33
CA ALA A 57 -8.20 -14.05 -2.09
C ALA A 57 -8.06 -15.57 -2.21
N ILE A 58 -9.06 -16.23 -2.81
CA ILE A 58 -9.04 -17.68 -3.07
C ILE A 58 -7.87 -18.05 -3.98
N GLU A 59 -7.65 -17.29 -5.05
CA GLU A 59 -6.54 -17.52 -5.99
C GLU A 59 -5.17 -17.41 -5.28
N LEU A 60 -4.95 -16.33 -4.53
CA LEU A 60 -3.69 -16.09 -3.84
C LEU A 60 -3.42 -17.11 -2.72
N ASN A 61 -4.45 -17.55 -2.00
CA ASN A 61 -4.32 -18.60 -1.00
C ASN A 61 -3.94 -19.96 -1.61
N LYS A 62 -4.55 -20.32 -2.74
CA LYS A 62 -4.24 -21.57 -3.47
C LYS A 62 -2.78 -21.63 -3.91
N GLU A 63 -2.23 -20.54 -4.42
CA GLU A 63 -0.82 -20.47 -4.86
C GLU A 63 0.17 -20.78 -3.74
N LYS A 64 -0.21 -20.59 -2.48
CA LYS A 64 0.71 -20.63 -1.33
C LYS A 64 0.33 -21.65 -0.25
N GLY A 65 -0.81 -22.35 -0.40
CA GLY A 65 -1.31 -23.24 0.65
C GLY A 65 -1.59 -22.50 1.97
N SER A 66 -2.01 -21.23 1.89
CA SER A 66 -2.29 -20.35 3.03
C SER A 66 -3.78 -20.03 3.10
N GLU A 67 -4.27 -19.69 4.28
CA GLU A 67 -5.64 -19.18 4.50
C GLU A 67 -5.61 -17.77 5.12
N LEU A 68 -4.50 -17.06 5.01
CA LEU A 68 -4.29 -15.76 5.65
C LEU A 68 -4.85 -14.58 4.85
N ILE A 69 -5.32 -14.81 3.62
CA ILE A 69 -5.88 -13.76 2.77
C ILE A 69 -7.40 -13.91 2.69
N ILE A 70 -8.12 -12.82 2.95
CA ILE A 70 -9.58 -12.77 2.98
C ILE A 70 -10.06 -11.69 2.01
N GLY A 71 -11.15 -11.94 1.28
CA GLY A 71 -11.79 -10.96 0.40
C GLY A 71 -13.00 -10.32 1.06
N LEU A 72 -13.09 -8.98 1.07
CA LEU A 72 -14.24 -8.23 1.60
C LEU A 72 -14.50 -6.99 0.72
N ASP A 73 -15.65 -6.33 0.95
CA ASP A 73 -15.85 -5.00 0.43
C ASP A 73 -14.98 -3.95 1.16
N LEU A 74 -14.93 -2.72 0.63
CA LEU A 74 -14.08 -1.66 1.18
C LEU A 74 -14.44 -1.28 2.61
N ILE A 75 -15.73 -1.25 2.92
CA ILE A 75 -16.23 -0.83 4.24
C ILE A 75 -15.88 -1.87 5.29
N GLU A 76 -16.22 -3.13 5.04
CA GLU A 76 -15.91 -4.23 5.96
C GLU A 76 -14.41 -4.39 6.16
N ALA A 77 -13.62 -4.31 5.08
CA ALA A 77 -12.17 -4.37 5.15
C ALA A 77 -11.59 -3.26 6.03
N SER A 78 -12.07 -2.01 5.86
CA SER A 78 -11.59 -0.86 6.65
C SER A 78 -12.03 -0.89 8.11
N LYS A 79 -13.19 -1.50 8.43
CA LYS A 79 -13.67 -1.65 9.80
C LYS A 79 -12.78 -2.55 10.65
N ILE A 80 -12.40 -3.71 10.11
CA ILE A 80 -11.76 -4.77 10.90
C ILE A 80 -10.24 -4.77 10.86
N CYS A 81 -9.60 -3.97 9.99
CA CYS A 81 -8.15 -3.88 9.94
C CYS A 81 -7.57 -3.04 11.09
N ASN A 82 -6.33 -3.32 11.44
CA ASN A 82 -5.52 -2.46 12.30
C ASN A 82 -4.85 -1.34 11.47
N LEU A 83 -4.47 -1.65 10.24
CA LEU A 83 -3.81 -0.78 9.30
C LEU A 83 -4.40 -0.98 7.90
N ALA A 84 -4.59 0.11 7.16
CA ALA A 84 -5.04 0.08 5.77
C ALA A 84 -3.89 0.44 4.81
N VAL A 85 -3.95 -0.10 3.59
CA VAL A 85 -3.09 0.28 2.47
C VAL A 85 -3.99 0.74 1.33
N LEU A 86 -3.79 1.95 0.84
CA LEU A 86 -4.52 2.48 -0.31
C LEU A 86 -3.72 2.17 -1.60
N ALA A 87 -4.18 1.17 -2.34
CA ALA A 87 -3.53 0.68 -3.56
C ALA A 87 -4.47 0.80 -4.77
N VAL A 88 -4.96 2.02 -5.00
CA VAL A 88 -5.88 2.34 -6.10
C VAL A 88 -5.25 3.35 -7.07
N PRO A 89 -5.69 3.40 -8.34
CA PRO A 89 -5.31 4.48 -9.24
C PRO A 89 -5.73 5.86 -8.67
N TYR A 90 -4.96 6.90 -8.95
CA TYR A 90 -5.26 8.26 -8.48
C TYR A 90 -6.68 8.74 -8.85
N SER A 91 -7.19 8.36 -10.02
CA SER A 91 -8.58 8.66 -10.43
C SER A 91 -9.66 8.06 -9.53
N SER A 92 -9.31 7.09 -8.69
CA SER A 92 -10.20 6.45 -7.70
C SER A 92 -9.83 6.80 -6.26
N HIS A 93 -8.75 7.54 -6.04
CA HIS A 93 -8.19 7.87 -4.74
C HIS A 93 -9.22 8.53 -3.82
N GLN A 94 -9.69 9.72 -4.15
CA GLN A 94 -10.67 10.46 -3.35
C GLN A 94 -11.95 9.65 -3.12
N LYS A 95 -12.51 9.03 -4.17
CA LYS A 95 -13.75 8.23 -4.06
C LYS A 95 -13.59 7.03 -3.12
N THR A 96 -12.39 6.45 -3.04
CA THR A 96 -12.13 5.35 -2.12
C THR A 96 -12.04 5.86 -0.70
N LEU A 97 -11.33 6.97 -0.48
CA LEU A 97 -11.24 7.61 0.83
C LEU A 97 -12.60 8.05 1.36
N ASP A 98 -13.49 8.62 0.51
CA ASP A 98 -14.86 8.99 0.88
C ASP A 98 -15.65 7.83 1.49
N VAL A 99 -15.50 6.63 0.91
CA VAL A 99 -16.20 5.42 1.36
C VAL A 99 -15.70 4.92 2.71
N VAL A 100 -14.39 5.04 2.99
CA VAL A 100 -13.76 4.39 4.15
C VAL A 100 -13.40 5.33 5.29
N LYS A 101 -13.45 6.65 5.08
CA LYS A 101 -13.00 7.69 6.04
C LYS A 101 -13.43 7.41 7.48
N ASN A 102 -14.72 7.19 7.70
CA ASN A 102 -15.28 7.02 9.05
C ASN A 102 -14.83 5.72 9.75
N HIS A 103 -14.22 4.79 9.01
CA HIS A 103 -13.74 3.50 9.53
C HIS A 103 -12.23 3.48 9.74
N LEU A 104 -11.54 4.58 9.37
CA LEU A 104 -10.09 4.74 9.51
C LEU A 104 -9.69 5.58 10.73
N ILE A 105 -10.65 6.16 11.45
CA ILE A 105 -10.39 6.95 12.66
C ILE A 105 -9.55 6.13 13.65
N GLY A 106 -8.47 6.73 14.15
CA GLY A 106 -7.51 6.09 15.05
C GLY A 106 -6.56 5.07 14.40
N LYS A 107 -6.61 4.90 13.06
CA LYS A 107 -5.80 3.93 12.33
C LYS A 107 -4.72 4.58 11.49
N ILE A 108 -3.81 3.74 11.02
CA ILE A 108 -2.78 4.10 10.04
C ILE A 108 -3.28 3.73 8.64
N ILE A 109 -3.07 4.59 7.66
CA ILE A 109 -3.22 4.29 6.26
C ILE A 109 -1.91 4.53 5.51
N ILE A 110 -1.41 3.51 4.81
CA ILE A 110 -0.29 3.63 3.88
C ILE A 110 -0.85 4.05 2.53
N ASP A 111 -0.54 5.24 2.08
CA ASP A 111 -0.90 5.70 0.73
C ASP A 111 0.23 5.37 -0.25
N THR A 112 -0.07 4.52 -1.22
CA THR A 112 0.87 4.11 -2.29
C THR A 112 0.55 4.80 -3.62
N THR A 113 -0.38 5.74 -3.61
CA THR A 113 -0.90 6.37 -4.81
C THR A 113 0.13 7.27 -5.47
N VAL A 114 0.15 7.26 -6.79
CA VAL A 114 0.93 8.21 -7.59
C VAL A 114 -0.04 8.92 -8.55
N PRO A 115 -0.01 10.27 -8.64
CA PRO A 115 -0.92 11.04 -9.50
C PRO A 115 -0.51 10.97 -10.97
N LEU A 116 -0.44 9.76 -11.54
CA LEU A 116 -0.14 9.54 -12.95
C LEU A 116 -1.33 9.95 -13.81
N GLN A 117 -1.23 11.08 -14.48
CA GLN A 117 -2.25 11.61 -15.38
C GLN A 117 -1.64 11.96 -16.73
N GLY A 118 -2.39 11.73 -17.82
CA GLY A 118 -1.97 12.09 -19.18
C GLY A 118 -0.64 11.44 -19.56
N ASN A 119 0.42 12.24 -19.71
CA ASN A 119 1.76 11.72 -20.02
C ASN A 119 2.49 11.27 -18.75
N VAL A 120 2.46 9.96 -18.46
CA VAL A 120 3.05 9.35 -17.28
C VAL A 120 4.58 9.50 -17.14
N THR A 121 5.27 10.01 -18.17
CA THR A 121 6.70 10.31 -18.13
C THR A 121 7.00 11.76 -17.76
N LYS A 122 5.96 12.56 -17.55
CA LYS A 122 6.05 13.95 -17.10
C LYS A 122 5.52 14.04 -15.68
N VAL A 123 6.29 14.63 -14.78
CA VAL A 123 5.83 14.87 -13.41
C VAL A 123 4.61 15.77 -13.43
N THR A 124 3.55 15.30 -12.79
CA THR A 124 2.32 16.05 -12.53
C THR A 124 1.92 15.77 -11.10
N LEU A 125 1.88 16.80 -10.28
CA LEU A 125 1.46 16.70 -8.87
C LEU A 125 0.13 17.45 -8.69
N PRO A 126 -0.71 17.03 -7.73
CA PRO A 126 -1.93 17.76 -7.40
C PRO A 126 -1.61 19.12 -6.73
N ASN A 127 -2.63 19.97 -6.60
CA ASN A 127 -2.47 21.32 -6.05
C ASN A 127 -1.91 21.35 -4.61
N GLN A 128 -2.22 20.35 -3.81
CA GLN A 128 -1.68 20.19 -2.45
C GLN A 128 -0.22 19.69 -2.43
N GLY A 129 0.34 19.33 -3.57
CA GLY A 129 1.72 18.87 -3.71
C GLY A 129 1.86 17.36 -3.87
N SER A 130 1.00 16.54 -3.26
CA SER A 130 1.04 15.08 -3.36
C SER A 130 -0.32 14.45 -3.09
N ALA A 131 -0.54 13.22 -3.59
CA ALA A 131 -1.74 12.45 -3.29
C ALA A 131 -1.83 12.08 -1.80
N ALA A 132 -0.70 11.76 -1.18
CA ALA A 132 -0.66 11.43 0.24
C ALA A 132 -0.99 12.64 1.14
N LEU A 133 -0.53 13.85 0.76
CA LEU A 133 -0.92 15.07 1.48
C LEU A 133 -2.40 15.39 1.28
N GLU A 134 -2.96 15.20 0.07
CA GLU A 134 -4.41 15.29 -0.16
C GLU A 134 -5.18 14.34 0.74
N ALA A 135 -4.71 13.07 0.87
CA ALA A 135 -5.31 12.10 1.77
C ALA A 135 -5.26 12.56 3.22
N GLN A 136 -4.13 13.08 3.71
CA GLN A 136 -4.00 13.56 5.09
C GLN A 136 -4.95 14.73 5.38
N ILE A 137 -5.00 15.73 4.48
CA ILE A 137 -5.91 16.87 4.61
C ILE A 137 -7.37 16.41 4.64
N PHE A 138 -7.73 15.49 3.76
CA PHE A 138 -9.11 14.98 3.66
C PHE A 138 -9.53 14.14 4.86
N LEU A 139 -8.65 13.26 5.35
CA LEU A 139 -8.94 12.34 6.45
C LEU A 139 -8.89 13.03 7.83
N GLY A 140 -8.12 14.12 7.94
CA GLY A 140 -7.90 14.84 9.20
C GLY A 140 -6.86 14.15 10.11
N ASP A 141 -6.63 14.76 11.27
CA ASP A 141 -5.54 14.38 12.19
C ASP A 141 -5.78 13.07 12.95
N GLU A 142 -7.04 12.62 13.01
CA GLU A 142 -7.39 11.36 13.67
C GLU A 142 -6.98 10.12 12.85
N VAL A 143 -6.57 10.29 11.57
CA VAL A 143 -6.05 9.24 10.72
C VAL A 143 -4.59 9.54 10.40
N LYS A 144 -3.70 8.59 10.68
CA LYS A 144 -2.28 8.74 10.44
C LYS A 144 -1.94 8.29 9.02
N VAL A 145 -1.73 9.23 8.11
CA VAL A 145 -1.33 8.92 6.73
C VAL A 145 0.19 8.78 6.64
N VAL A 146 0.64 7.68 6.06
CA VAL A 146 2.06 7.41 5.75
C VAL A 146 2.16 7.13 4.25
N SER A 147 3.01 7.85 3.56
CA SER A 147 3.28 7.65 2.14
C SER A 147 4.45 6.69 1.93
N ALA A 148 4.28 5.67 1.09
CA ALA A 148 5.34 4.71 0.79
C ALA A 148 5.08 3.92 -0.50
N LEU A 149 6.14 3.32 -1.07
CA LEU A 149 6.11 2.38 -2.21
C LEU A 149 5.85 3.01 -3.59
N GLN A 150 5.78 4.32 -3.72
CA GLN A 150 5.54 5.00 -4.99
C GLN A 150 6.62 4.70 -6.03
N ASN A 151 7.86 4.57 -5.58
CA ASN A 151 9.03 4.39 -6.43
C ASN A 151 9.39 2.92 -6.72
N ILE A 152 8.53 1.96 -6.33
CA ILE A 152 8.76 0.52 -6.53
C ILE A 152 7.71 -0.08 -7.47
N GLY A 153 8.16 -0.72 -8.54
CA GLY A 153 7.26 -1.40 -9.47
C GLY A 153 6.60 -2.64 -8.84
N SER A 154 5.28 -2.78 -9.01
CA SER A 154 4.51 -3.91 -8.44
C SER A 154 5.05 -5.28 -8.85
N HIS A 155 5.58 -5.41 -10.08
CA HIS A 155 6.19 -6.65 -10.57
C HIS A 155 7.47 -7.04 -9.82
N LEU A 156 8.18 -6.07 -9.23
CA LEU A 156 9.34 -6.33 -8.37
C LEU A 156 8.89 -6.93 -7.04
N ILE A 157 7.88 -6.33 -6.40
CA ILE A 157 7.32 -6.81 -5.13
C ILE A 157 6.80 -8.25 -5.28
N GLY A 158 6.11 -8.55 -6.39
CA GLY A 158 5.60 -9.89 -6.68
C GLY A 158 6.68 -10.93 -7.03
N SER A 159 7.93 -10.49 -7.27
CA SER A 159 9.02 -11.40 -7.61
C SER A 159 9.69 -11.99 -6.36
N ASN A 160 10.37 -13.13 -6.55
CA ASN A 160 11.22 -13.73 -5.50
C ASN A 160 12.69 -13.26 -5.60
N LYS A 161 12.98 -12.29 -6.49
CA LYS A 161 14.32 -11.75 -6.64
C LYS A 161 14.59 -10.69 -5.60
N LYS A 162 15.84 -10.57 -5.16
CA LYS A 162 16.27 -9.44 -4.33
C LYS A 162 16.06 -8.15 -5.10
N ILE A 163 15.37 -7.21 -4.48
CA ILE A 163 15.12 -5.88 -5.05
C ILE A 163 16.24 -4.96 -4.57
N ASP A 164 17.06 -4.46 -5.51
CA ASP A 164 18.12 -3.50 -5.23
C ASP A 164 17.62 -2.06 -5.47
N ALA A 165 16.53 -1.73 -4.79
CA ALA A 165 15.95 -0.40 -4.74
C ALA A 165 15.39 -0.14 -3.34
N GLU A 166 15.35 1.13 -2.94
CA GLU A 166 15.00 1.54 -1.60
C GLU A 166 13.73 2.39 -1.61
N VAL A 167 12.97 2.35 -0.52
CA VAL A 167 11.67 3.01 -0.38
C VAL A 167 11.82 4.24 0.50
N LEU A 168 11.29 5.36 0.04
CA LEU A 168 11.13 6.56 0.85
C LEU A 168 9.79 6.47 1.58
N VAL A 169 9.81 6.63 2.90
CA VAL A 169 8.63 6.62 3.76
C VAL A 169 8.47 7.99 4.38
N THR A 170 7.32 8.62 4.23
CA THR A 170 7.03 9.95 4.80
C THR A 170 5.74 9.94 5.58
N GLY A 171 5.68 10.76 6.65
CA GLY A 171 4.48 10.88 7.47
C GLY A 171 4.75 11.77 8.69
N ASN A 172 3.68 12.28 9.31
CA ASN A 172 3.81 13.21 10.44
C ASN A 172 3.84 12.52 11.81
N ASP A 173 3.36 11.27 11.89
CA ASP A 173 3.39 10.46 13.12
C ASP A 173 4.59 9.51 13.10
N ARG A 174 5.55 9.71 14.00
CA ARG A 174 6.81 8.94 14.04
C ARG A 174 6.60 7.46 14.29
N GLU A 175 5.63 7.09 15.14
CA GLU A 175 5.37 5.67 15.44
C GLU A 175 4.69 4.98 14.25
N ALA A 176 3.81 5.69 13.53
CA ALA A 176 3.23 5.18 12.30
C ALA A 176 4.30 4.98 11.20
N VAL A 177 5.20 5.95 11.01
CA VAL A 177 6.32 5.83 10.06
C VAL A 177 7.21 4.64 10.41
N LYS A 178 7.59 4.47 11.68
CA LYS A 178 8.39 3.35 12.14
C LYS A 178 7.71 2.01 11.87
N LEU A 179 6.42 1.87 12.20
CA LEU A 179 5.66 0.65 11.92
C LEU A 179 5.62 0.34 10.41
N VAL A 180 5.42 1.36 9.57
CA VAL A 180 5.40 1.18 8.11
C VAL A 180 6.77 0.76 7.58
N ILE A 181 7.87 1.31 8.10
CA ILE A 181 9.23 0.88 7.77
C ILE A 181 9.42 -0.62 8.10
N GLU A 182 8.97 -1.07 9.27
CA GLU A 182 9.03 -2.49 9.64
C GLU A 182 8.25 -3.37 8.66
N LEU A 183 7.02 -2.95 8.29
CA LEU A 183 6.18 -3.65 7.31
C LEU A 183 6.82 -3.74 5.92
N ILE A 184 7.53 -2.69 5.49
CA ILE A 184 8.23 -2.64 4.20
C ILE A 184 9.47 -3.52 4.25
N ASN A 185 10.20 -3.52 5.37
CA ASN A 185 11.36 -4.40 5.56
C ASN A 185 10.95 -5.89 5.52
N ASP A 186 9.77 -6.23 6.05
CA ASP A 186 9.19 -7.57 5.93
C ASP A 186 8.85 -7.96 4.47
N LEU A 187 8.73 -7.01 3.55
CA LEU A 187 8.65 -7.29 2.11
C LEU A 187 10.01 -7.63 1.48
N GLY A 188 11.10 -7.52 2.25
CA GLY A 188 12.48 -7.67 1.77
C GLY A 188 13.02 -6.42 1.07
N LEU A 189 12.47 -5.25 1.38
CA LEU A 189 12.88 -3.95 0.87
C LEU A 189 13.62 -3.16 1.95
N THR A 190 14.63 -2.40 1.57
CA THR A 190 15.21 -1.36 2.43
C THR A 190 14.35 -0.11 2.34
N SER A 191 14.09 0.53 3.48
CA SER A 191 13.31 1.76 3.52
C SER A 191 13.91 2.80 4.46
N TRP A 192 13.63 4.07 4.18
CA TRP A 192 14.17 5.23 4.88
C TRP A 192 13.04 6.15 5.34
N ASP A 193 13.10 6.60 6.57
CA ASP A 193 12.29 7.74 7.02
C ASP A 193 12.75 8.99 6.26
N ALA A 194 11.91 9.49 5.39
CA ALA A 194 12.16 10.66 4.55
C ALA A 194 11.45 11.93 5.05
N GLY A 195 11.00 11.92 6.32
CA GLY A 195 10.45 13.07 7.02
C GLY A 195 8.95 13.24 6.88
N CYS A 196 8.49 14.50 6.92
CA CYS A 196 7.07 14.85 6.95
C CYS A 196 6.32 14.45 5.68
N ILE A 197 4.99 14.43 5.77
CA ILE A 197 4.11 13.98 4.68
C ILE A 197 4.26 14.85 3.42
N GLU A 198 4.64 16.11 3.53
CA GLU A 198 4.89 17.02 2.41
C GLU A 198 6.03 16.50 1.50
N ASN A 199 6.99 15.80 2.06
CA ASN A 199 8.09 15.20 1.31
C ASN A 199 7.64 14.05 0.38
N SER A 200 6.41 13.54 0.55
CA SER A 200 5.83 12.54 -0.37
C SER A 200 5.76 13.04 -1.82
N ALA A 201 5.70 14.35 -2.02
CA ALA A 201 5.76 14.97 -3.35
C ALA A 201 7.00 14.53 -4.15
N ALA A 202 8.16 14.39 -3.48
CA ALA A 202 9.38 13.93 -4.12
C ALA A 202 9.30 12.45 -4.53
N ALA A 203 8.78 11.58 -3.66
CA ALA A 203 8.61 10.15 -3.94
C ALA A 203 7.60 9.90 -5.07
N GLU A 204 6.49 10.63 -5.08
CA GLU A 204 5.49 10.56 -6.14
C GLU A 204 6.04 11.07 -7.48
N ALA A 205 6.77 12.20 -7.49
CA ALA A 205 7.41 12.74 -8.68
C ALA A 205 8.45 11.78 -9.29
N LEU A 206 9.23 11.10 -8.46
CA LEU A 206 10.22 10.11 -8.89
C LEU A 206 9.62 9.01 -9.76
N THR A 207 8.39 8.61 -9.54
CA THR A 207 7.74 7.57 -10.35
C THR A 207 7.72 7.93 -11.83
N SER A 208 7.32 9.16 -12.18
CA SER A 208 7.32 9.62 -13.57
C SER A 208 8.74 9.67 -14.17
N ILE A 209 9.72 10.06 -13.37
CA ILE A 209 11.14 10.11 -13.77
C ILE A 209 11.67 8.69 -14.03
N LEU A 210 11.38 7.74 -13.14
CA LEU A 210 11.78 6.33 -13.31
C LEU A 210 11.10 5.70 -14.53
N ILE A 211 9.83 5.99 -14.79
CA ILE A 211 9.14 5.56 -16.01
C ILE A 211 9.81 6.15 -17.26
N PHE A 212 10.19 7.43 -17.22
CA PHE A 212 10.93 8.06 -18.34
C PHE A 212 12.28 7.38 -18.58
N ILE A 213 13.07 7.17 -17.53
CA ILE A 213 14.37 6.49 -17.60
C ILE A 213 14.21 5.09 -18.19
N ASN A 214 13.24 4.31 -17.70
CA ASN A 214 12.96 2.97 -18.22
C ASN A 214 12.66 2.98 -19.71
N LYS A 215 11.80 3.88 -20.18
CA LYS A 215 11.46 4.02 -21.60
C LYS A 215 12.66 4.45 -22.43
N ARG A 216 13.39 5.49 -21.97
CA ARG A 216 14.51 6.08 -22.71
C ARG A 216 15.66 5.09 -22.89
N HIS A 217 15.98 4.34 -21.83
CA HIS A 217 17.13 3.44 -21.79
C HIS A 217 16.77 1.96 -21.98
N LYS A 218 15.49 1.67 -22.33
CA LYS A 218 14.98 0.29 -22.54
C LYS A 218 15.23 -0.63 -21.35
N LEU A 219 15.13 -0.09 -20.13
CA LEU A 219 15.24 -0.85 -18.88
C LEU A 219 13.90 -1.52 -18.57
N LYS A 220 13.96 -2.71 -17.98
CA LYS A 220 12.76 -3.41 -17.48
C LYS A 220 12.20 -2.71 -16.23
N SER A 221 13.09 -2.22 -15.38
CA SER A 221 12.76 -1.50 -14.16
C SER A 221 13.97 -0.72 -13.68
N SER A 222 13.74 0.41 -13.05
CA SER A 222 14.73 1.19 -12.31
C SER A 222 14.20 1.53 -10.93
N GLY A 223 15.07 1.87 -10.01
CA GLY A 223 14.78 2.31 -8.65
C GLY A 223 15.76 3.37 -8.20
N ILE A 224 15.66 3.77 -6.96
CA ILE A 224 16.62 4.67 -6.31
C ILE A 224 17.37 3.94 -5.22
N LYS A 225 18.51 4.45 -4.84
CA LYS A 225 19.32 3.99 -3.72
C LYS A 225 19.93 5.17 -2.99
N ILE A 226 19.89 5.14 -1.67
CA ILE A 226 20.57 6.14 -0.84
C ILE A 226 22.00 5.66 -0.62
N THR A 227 22.97 6.52 -0.94
CA THR A 227 24.38 6.24 -0.71
C THR A 227 24.89 7.15 0.40
N SER A 228 25.63 6.58 1.35
CA SER A 228 26.37 7.31 2.38
C SER A 228 27.86 7.38 2.00
N HIS A 229 28.50 8.49 2.30
CA HIS A 229 29.94 8.71 2.12
C HIS A 229 30.58 9.03 3.45
#